data_71806251709ebeb2285293f0570afed4
#
_entry.id   71806251709ebeb2285293f0570afed4
#
_cell.length_a   1.000
_cell.length_b   1.000
_cell.length_c   1.000
_cell.angle_alpha   90.00
_cell.angle_beta   90.00
_cell.angle_gamma   90.00
#
_symmetry.space_group_name_H-M   'P 1'
#
loop_
_entity.id
_entity.type
_entity.pdbx_description
1 polymer ?
#
loop_
_entity_poly.entity_id
_entity_poly.type
_entity_poly.pdbx_seq_one_letter_code
_entity_poly.pdbx_strand_id
1 'polypeptide(L)'
;MSMSPSEGAQHVVSRLMRESLMDRGVIAGTEAAVRKILPHLNVVQIGGLSIMDRGQSAVMPVLDEIVANQAEHTQVIGVGPGVRARHILSVGLDLGLPTGALATLSAKASAQNAYMVSCLLASQGFVYLEAPFIVQLLPAMLAAARGAVFNGIPPYDLWEHPPAVGKIPPHGSDAGSYLVGEVFGARNVILIKDVDGLYSADPKTHPEAAFIPDIRAGELMAMKLETLPVEPVVLELLTRSKLVKSIRLINGLVRGNLTKALAGENVGTIIRS
;
A
#
# COMPACT_ATOMS: atom_id res chain seq x y z
N MET A 1 -46.37 15.42 -38.97
CA MET A 1 -45.38 14.50 -38.41
C MET A 1 -44.88 15.10 -37.12
N SER A 2 -45.48 14.73 -36.01
CA SER A 2 -45.04 15.21 -34.67
C SER A 2 -43.87 14.36 -34.23
N MET A 3 -42.71 14.98 -34.09
CA MET A 3 -41.56 14.36 -33.41
C MET A 3 -41.95 14.12 -31.96
N SER A 4 -41.97 12.89 -31.54
CA SER A 4 -42.03 12.53 -30.13
C SER A 4 -40.85 13.14 -29.39
N PRO A 5 -41.06 13.66 -28.16
CA PRO A 5 -39.96 14.16 -27.37
C PRO A 5 -38.96 13.01 -27.14
N SER A 6 -37.69 13.26 -27.49
CA SER A 6 -36.58 12.39 -27.12
C SER A 6 -36.73 11.99 -25.66
N GLU A 7 -36.71 10.69 -25.37
CA GLU A 7 -36.52 10.19 -24.01
C GLU A 7 -35.26 10.83 -23.43
N GLY A 8 -35.46 11.95 -22.79
CA GLY A 8 -34.37 12.66 -22.12
C GLY A 8 -33.76 11.73 -21.09
N ALA A 9 -32.46 11.64 -21.07
CA ALA A 9 -31.73 10.87 -20.07
C ALA A 9 -32.33 11.16 -18.69
N GLN A 10 -32.98 10.15 -18.11
CA GLN A 10 -33.62 10.30 -16.81
C GLN A 10 -32.57 10.65 -15.78
N HIS A 11 -32.80 11.73 -15.06
CA HIS A 11 -31.95 12.10 -13.93
C HIS A 11 -31.94 10.95 -12.92
N VAL A 12 -30.76 10.49 -12.55
CA VAL A 12 -30.62 9.55 -11.44
C VAL A 12 -31.11 10.25 -10.18
N VAL A 13 -32.24 9.78 -9.64
CA VAL A 13 -32.78 10.32 -8.39
C VAL A 13 -31.85 9.89 -7.25
N SER A 14 -30.99 10.79 -6.80
CA SER A 14 -30.08 10.52 -5.69
C SER A 14 -30.83 10.61 -4.36
N ARG A 15 -30.87 9.52 -3.61
CA ARG A 15 -31.34 9.52 -2.22
C ARG A 15 -30.52 10.48 -1.35
N LEU A 16 -29.23 10.64 -1.64
CA LEU A 16 -28.32 11.54 -0.94
C LEU A 16 -28.76 13.02 -0.98
N MET A 17 -29.60 13.41 -1.95
CA MET A 17 -30.12 14.78 -2.04
C MET A 17 -31.27 15.06 -1.07
N ARG A 18 -31.93 14.03 -0.52
CA ARG A 18 -33.17 14.17 0.28
C ARG A 18 -33.06 13.60 1.68
N GLU A 19 -32.07 12.71 1.93
CA GLU A 19 -31.94 11.96 3.16
C GLU A 19 -30.62 12.28 3.86
N SER A 20 -30.59 12.08 5.16
CA SER A 20 -29.37 12.23 5.96
C SER A 20 -28.34 11.19 5.53
N LEU A 21 -27.06 11.60 5.41
CA LEU A 21 -25.94 10.68 5.20
C LEU A 21 -25.77 9.64 6.33
N MET A 22 -26.46 9.85 7.46
CA MET A 22 -26.51 8.90 8.58
C MET A 22 -27.55 7.79 8.39
N ASP A 23 -28.42 7.88 7.38
CA ASP A 23 -29.36 6.80 7.06
C ASP A 23 -28.61 5.56 6.61
N ARG A 24 -28.93 4.42 7.24
CA ARG A 24 -28.26 3.14 6.95
C ARG A 24 -28.46 2.68 5.52
N GLY A 25 -29.64 2.94 4.94
CA GLY A 25 -29.95 2.59 3.56
C GLY A 25 -29.12 3.40 2.56
N VAL A 26 -28.81 4.65 2.89
CA VAL A 26 -27.93 5.52 2.08
C VAL A 26 -26.47 5.11 2.23
N ILE A 27 -26.02 4.80 3.46
CA ILE A 27 -24.64 4.35 3.75
C ILE A 27 -24.35 3.01 3.09
N ALA A 28 -25.34 2.11 3.01
CA ALA A 28 -25.19 0.83 2.31
C ALA A 28 -24.87 0.97 0.82
N GLY A 29 -25.17 2.13 0.23
CA GLY A 29 -24.85 2.45 -1.16
C GLY A 29 -25.74 1.71 -2.16
N THR A 30 -25.25 1.59 -3.39
CA THR A 30 -25.93 0.91 -4.47
C THR A 30 -25.42 -0.53 -4.60
N GLU A 31 -26.21 -1.41 -5.23
CA GLU A 31 -25.82 -2.78 -5.57
C GLU A 31 -24.85 -2.85 -6.76
N ALA A 32 -24.51 -1.72 -7.38
CA ALA A 32 -23.60 -1.67 -8.50
C ALA A 32 -22.21 -2.20 -8.12
N ALA A 33 -21.67 -3.09 -8.94
CA ALA A 33 -20.32 -3.60 -8.74
C ALA A 33 -19.28 -2.48 -8.80
N VAL A 34 -18.35 -2.49 -7.85
CA VAL A 34 -17.24 -1.53 -7.82
C VAL A 34 -16.31 -1.79 -9.00
N ARG A 35 -16.02 -0.76 -9.79
CA ARG A 35 -15.16 -0.87 -10.96
C ARG A 35 -13.69 -0.74 -10.57
N LYS A 36 -12.85 -1.60 -11.14
CA LYS A 36 -11.39 -1.47 -11.07
C LYS A 36 -10.92 -0.41 -12.07
N ILE A 37 -10.16 0.58 -11.60
CA ILE A 37 -9.63 1.68 -12.44
C ILE A 37 -8.38 1.20 -13.20
N LEU A 38 -7.44 0.54 -12.50
CA LEU A 38 -6.19 0.03 -13.05
C LEU A 38 -6.03 -1.47 -12.74
N PRO A 39 -6.80 -2.36 -13.39
CA PRO A 39 -6.85 -3.79 -13.05
C PRO A 39 -5.55 -4.56 -13.32
N HIS A 40 -4.61 -3.98 -14.07
CA HIS A 40 -3.31 -4.56 -14.38
C HIS A 40 -2.17 -4.00 -13.51
N LEU A 41 -2.49 -3.04 -12.63
CA LEU A 41 -1.52 -2.41 -11.75
C LEU A 41 -0.98 -3.41 -10.73
N ASN A 42 0.33 -3.39 -10.52
CA ASN A 42 1.00 -4.05 -9.42
C ASN A 42 1.57 -2.97 -8.49
N VAL A 43 1.16 -2.99 -7.23
CA VAL A 43 1.73 -2.13 -6.19
C VAL A 43 2.84 -2.91 -5.49
N VAL A 44 4.04 -2.36 -5.52
CA VAL A 44 5.24 -2.96 -4.91
C VAL A 44 5.72 -2.04 -3.81
N GLN A 45 5.67 -2.47 -2.56
CA GLN A 45 6.13 -1.69 -1.41
C GLN A 45 7.52 -2.14 -0.97
N ILE A 46 8.51 -1.28 -1.10
CA ILE A 46 9.88 -1.50 -0.61
C ILE A 46 9.95 -1.12 0.87
N GLY A 47 10.27 -2.08 1.73
CA GLY A 47 10.40 -1.85 3.17
C GLY A 47 11.53 -0.87 3.50
N GLY A 48 11.27 0.09 4.39
CA GLY A 48 12.27 1.08 4.81
C GLY A 48 13.41 0.45 5.60
N LEU A 49 13.11 -0.08 6.80
CA LEU A 49 14.11 -0.73 7.67
C LEU A 49 14.67 -2.02 7.07
N SER A 50 13.79 -2.80 6.46
CA SER A 50 14.14 -4.13 5.97
C SER A 50 14.99 -4.10 4.69
N ILE A 51 14.84 -3.09 3.84
CA ILE A 51 15.52 -3.00 2.54
C ILE A 51 16.32 -1.70 2.39
N MET A 52 15.65 -0.53 2.47
CA MET A 52 16.31 0.75 2.19
C MET A 52 17.50 1.04 3.10
N ASP A 53 17.35 0.80 4.40
CA ASP A 53 18.41 1.07 5.39
C ASP A 53 19.59 0.08 5.31
N ARG A 54 19.47 -1.00 4.52
CA ARG A 54 20.57 -1.94 4.21
C ARG A 54 21.48 -1.44 3.08
N GLY A 55 21.05 -0.39 2.36
CA GLY A 55 21.85 0.24 1.31
C GLY A 55 21.93 -0.60 0.02
N GLN A 56 23.00 -0.37 -0.74
CA GLN A 56 23.16 -0.85 -2.10
C GLN A 56 22.94 -2.37 -2.25
N SER A 57 23.49 -3.17 -1.34
CA SER A 57 23.45 -4.64 -1.43
C SER A 57 22.03 -5.23 -1.37
N ALA A 58 21.08 -4.51 -0.75
CA ALA A 58 19.69 -4.93 -0.66
C ALA A 58 18.79 -4.18 -1.67
N VAL A 59 19.05 -2.90 -1.88
CA VAL A 59 18.21 -2.05 -2.74
C VAL A 59 18.40 -2.41 -4.22
N MET A 60 19.65 -2.46 -4.70
CA MET A 60 19.90 -2.66 -6.14
C MET A 60 19.32 -3.96 -6.70
N PRO A 61 19.44 -5.13 -6.05
CA PRO A 61 18.81 -6.35 -6.55
C PRO A 61 17.29 -6.25 -6.69
N VAL A 62 16.61 -5.53 -5.79
CA VAL A 62 15.16 -5.29 -5.90
C VAL A 62 14.84 -4.38 -7.08
N LEU A 63 15.61 -3.31 -7.28
CA LEU A 63 15.43 -2.41 -8.42
C LEU A 63 15.73 -3.11 -9.75
N ASP A 64 16.73 -3.97 -9.82
CA ASP A 64 17.03 -4.79 -11.00
C ASP A 64 15.83 -5.67 -11.38
N GLU A 65 15.16 -6.30 -10.39
CA GLU A 65 13.95 -7.09 -10.65
C GLU A 65 12.76 -6.22 -11.08
N ILE A 66 12.56 -5.03 -10.48
CA ILE A 66 11.54 -4.08 -10.92
C ILE A 66 11.73 -3.73 -12.40
N VAL A 67 12.96 -3.39 -12.81
CA VAL A 67 13.30 -3.06 -14.20
C VAL A 67 13.13 -4.26 -15.12
N ALA A 68 13.58 -5.44 -14.72
CA ALA A 68 13.45 -6.66 -15.53
C ALA A 68 11.99 -7.02 -15.85
N ASN A 69 11.06 -6.67 -14.94
CA ASN A 69 9.64 -7.00 -15.07
C ASN A 69 8.77 -5.84 -15.62
N GLN A 70 9.34 -4.65 -15.89
CA GLN A 70 8.55 -3.47 -16.27
C GLN A 70 7.86 -3.57 -17.64
N ALA A 71 8.33 -4.46 -18.52
CA ALA A 71 7.74 -4.63 -19.85
C ALA A 71 6.40 -5.39 -19.78
N GLU A 72 6.27 -6.33 -18.85
CA GLU A 72 5.11 -7.21 -18.72
C GLU A 72 4.18 -6.79 -17.57
N HIS A 73 4.70 -6.05 -16.61
CA HIS A 73 4.00 -5.68 -15.39
C HIS A 73 4.04 -4.16 -15.16
N THR A 74 2.89 -3.49 -15.28
CA THR A 74 2.74 -2.10 -14.86
C THR A 74 2.92 -2.01 -13.35
N GLN A 75 3.87 -1.19 -12.87
CA GLN A 75 4.26 -1.13 -11.47
C GLN A 75 4.17 0.30 -10.91
N VAL A 76 3.68 0.41 -9.68
CA VAL A 76 3.85 1.59 -8.82
C VAL A 76 4.60 1.16 -7.56
N ILE A 77 5.65 1.92 -7.24
CA ILE A 77 6.60 1.56 -6.20
C ILE A 77 6.39 2.47 -4.99
N GLY A 78 5.89 1.91 -3.90
CA GLY A 78 5.87 2.57 -2.60
C GLY A 78 7.21 2.34 -1.88
N VAL A 79 7.70 3.33 -1.16
CA VAL A 79 8.97 3.22 -0.43
C VAL A 79 8.78 3.62 1.02
N GLY A 80 9.23 2.79 1.94
CA GLY A 80 9.13 3.04 3.38
C GLY A 80 10.20 4.00 3.92
N PRO A 81 9.95 4.65 5.07
CA PRO A 81 10.82 5.70 5.61
C PRO A 81 12.09 5.19 6.29
N GLY A 82 12.10 3.96 6.79
CA GLY A 82 13.23 3.40 7.51
C GLY A 82 13.50 4.03 8.88
N VAL A 83 14.74 3.96 9.33
CA VAL A 83 15.20 4.46 10.64
C VAL A 83 15.00 5.97 10.81
N ARG A 84 15.02 6.73 9.71
CA ARG A 84 14.81 8.19 9.74
C ARG A 84 13.47 8.58 10.33
N ALA A 85 12.39 7.85 9.98
CA ALA A 85 11.09 8.11 10.61
C ALA A 85 11.11 7.83 12.11
N ARG A 86 11.78 6.75 12.54
CA ARG A 86 11.87 6.43 13.98
C ARG A 86 12.55 7.55 14.76
N HIS A 87 13.63 8.08 14.22
CA HIS A 87 14.36 9.19 14.84
C HIS A 87 13.49 10.45 14.89
N ILE A 88 12.92 10.87 13.76
CA ILE A 88 12.10 12.10 13.72
C ILE A 88 10.83 11.99 14.57
N LEU A 89 10.21 10.81 14.62
CA LEU A 89 9.07 10.56 15.50
C LEU A 89 9.44 10.64 16.97
N SER A 90 10.63 10.11 17.36
CA SER A 90 11.14 10.23 18.74
C SER A 90 11.32 11.70 19.15
N VAL A 91 11.95 12.50 18.29
CA VAL A 91 12.11 13.95 18.53
C VAL A 91 10.75 14.66 18.58
N GLY A 92 9.86 14.34 17.64
CA GLY A 92 8.53 14.94 17.61
C GLY A 92 7.67 14.60 18.83
N LEU A 93 7.80 13.39 19.36
CA LEU A 93 7.13 12.97 20.60
C LEU A 93 7.68 13.72 21.82
N ASP A 94 9.01 13.87 21.91
CA ASP A 94 9.67 14.63 22.98
C ASP A 94 9.23 16.10 22.97
N LEU A 95 9.08 16.69 21.79
CA LEU A 95 8.55 18.04 21.60
C LEU A 95 7.03 18.15 21.79
N GLY A 96 6.32 17.07 22.05
CA GLY A 96 4.88 17.07 22.29
C GLY A 96 4.03 17.30 21.04
N LEU A 97 4.56 17.02 19.84
CA LEU A 97 3.82 17.22 18.60
C LEU A 97 2.57 16.31 18.49
N PRO A 98 1.47 16.81 17.91
CA PRO A 98 0.25 16.04 17.72
C PRO A 98 0.43 14.97 16.62
N THR A 99 -0.42 13.93 16.65
CA THR A 99 -0.37 12.77 15.75
C THR A 99 -0.32 13.15 14.27
N GLY A 100 -1.12 14.12 13.82
CA GLY A 100 -1.09 14.56 12.41
C GLY A 100 0.24 15.17 11.98
N ALA A 101 0.91 15.92 12.88
CA ALA A 101 2.27 16.43 12.62
C ALA A 101 3.28 15.27 12.54
N LEU A 102 3.17 14.27 13.43
CA LEU A 102 4.01 13.08 13.41
C LEU A 102 3.81 12.26 12.12
N ALA A 103 2.56 12.10 11.66
CA ALA A 103 2.24 11.44 10.39
C ALA A 103 2.92 12.16 9.20
N THR A 104 2.80 13.48 9.15
CA THR A 104 3.42 14.32 8.11
C THR A 104 4.95 14.21 8.13
N LEU A 105 5.57 14.23 9.30
CA LEU A 105 7.03 14.06 9.44
C LEU A 105 7.49 12.69 8.96
N SER A 106 6.77 11.62 9.29
CA SER A 106 7.04 10.27 8.79
C SER A 106 6.91 10.19 7.27
N ALA A 107 5.88 10.82 6.69
CA ALA A 107 5.68 10.88 5.25
C ALA A 107 6.83 11.61 4.53
N LYS A 108 7.33 12.71 5.10
CA LYS A 108 8.49 13.45 4.56
C LYS A 108 9.78 12.62 4.63
N ALA A 109 10.00 11.85 5.70
CA ALA A 109 11.13 10.92 5.78
C ALA A 109 11.03 9.83 4.70
N SER A 110 9.83 9.31 4.46
CA SER A 110 9.57 8.33 3.40
C SER A 110 9.77 8.92 2.00
N ALA A 111 9.37 10.18 1.79
CA ALA A 111 9.55 10.89 0.52
C ALA A 111 11.03 11.01 0.12
N GLN A 112 11.95 11.17 1.08
CA GLN A 112 13.39 11.17 0.81
C GLN A 112 13.85 9.84 0.21
N ASN A 113 13.41 8.71 0.77
CA ASN A 113 13.73 7.39 0.24
C ASN A 113 13.11 7.15 -1.14
N ALA A 114 11.85 7.54 -1.31
CA ALA A 114 11.15 7.42 -2.59
C ALA A 114 11.84 8.26 -3.67
N TYR A 115 12.28 9.47 -3.34
CA TYR A 115 13.04 10.30 -4.27
C TYR A 115 14.38 9.66 -4.68
N MET A 116 15.13 9.06 -3.74
CA MET A 116 16.35 8.31 -4.07
C MET A 116 16.05 7.15 -5.03
N VAL A 117 15.01 6.36 -4.76
CA VAL A 117 14.60 5.26 -5.66
C VAL A 117 14.19 5.79 -7.02
N SER A 118 13.46 6.92 -7.09
CA SER A 118 13.08 7.53 -8.36
C SER A 118 14.28 8.00 -9.18
N CYS A 119 15.30 8.56 -8.54
CA CYS A 119 16.55 8.92 -9.20
C CYS A 119 17.27 7.70 -9.80
N LEU A 120 17.30 6.58 -9.07
CA LEU A 120 17.90 5.34 -9.55
C LEU A 120 17.14 4.72 -10.74
N LEU A 121 15.82 4.90 -10.79
CA LEU A 121 14.93 4.35 -11.81
C LEU A 121 14.61 5.35 -12.95
N ALA A 122 15.08 6.60 -12.88
CA ALA A 122 14.75 7.66 -13.84
C ALA A 122 15.10 7.28 -15.29
N SER A 123 16.29 6.75 -15.53
CA SER A 123 16.73 6.29 -16.85
C SER A 123 15.93 5.11 -17.40
N GLN A 124 15.18 4.43 -16.55
CA GLN A 124 14.30 3.31 -16.88
C GLN A 124 12.86 3.76 -17.16
N GLY A 125 12.58 5.07 -17.11
CA GLY A 125 11.28 5.66 -17.43
C GLY A 125 10.28 5.67 -16.28
N PHE A 126 10.75 5.54 -15.03
CA PHE A 126 9.91 5.75 -13.85
C PHE A 126 9.84 7.22 -13.46
N VAL A 127 8.67 7.65 -12.98
CA VAL A 127 8.41 9.03 -12.53
C VAL A 127 8.15 9.07 -11.04
N TYR A 128 8.55 10.16 -10.37
CA TYR A 128 8.20 10.39 -8.99
C TYR A 128 6.83 11.06 -8.88
N LEU A 129 5.97 10.56 -7.99
CA LEU A 129 4.69 11.16 -7.62
C LEU A 129 4.63 11.38 -6.12
N GLU A 130 4.30 12.59 -5.72
CA GLU A 130 4.00 12.84 -4.31
C GLU A 130 2.66 12.22 -3.92
N ALA A 131 2.58 11.64 -2.72
CA ALA A 131 1.40 10.92 -2.24
C ALA A 131 0.09 11.72 -2.34
N PRO A 132 0.02 13.05 -2.06
CA PRO A 132 -1.21 13.81 -2.21
C PRO A 132 -1.80 13.81 -3.62
N PHE A 133 -0.95 13.65 -4.64
CA PHE A 133 -1.36 13.70 -6.03
C PHE A 133 -1.52 12.34 -6.71
N ILE A 134 -1.17 11.24 -6.01
CA ILE A 134 -1.13 9.91 -6.62
C ILE A 134 -2.50 9.48 -7.20
N VAL A 135 -3.58 9.74 -6.49
CA VAL A 135 -4.93 9.34 -6.94
C VAL A 135 -5.33 10.05 -8.23
N GLN A 136 -4.92 11.31 -8.39
CA GLN A 136 -5.29 12.13 -9.55
C GLN A 136 -4.37 11.89 -10.74
N LEU A 137 -3.06 11.71 -10.51
CA LEU A 137 -2.06 11.71 -11.56
C LEU A 137 -1.61 10.32 -12.00
N LEU A 138 -1.72 9.30 -11.14
CA LEU A 138 -1.17 7.98 -11.45
C LEU A 138 -1.68 7.39 -12.77
N PRO A 139 -2.98 7.43 -13.11
CA PRO A 139 -3.46 6.89 -14.38
C PRO A 139 -2.84 7.59 -15.61
N ALA A 140 -2.74 8.92 -15.56
CA ALA A 140 -2.15 9.72 -16.64
C ALA A 140 -0.64 9.49 -16.76
N MET A 141 0.07 9.39 -15.62
CA MET A 141 1.51 9.16 -15.62
C MET A 141 1.85 7.76 -16.15
N LEU A 142 1.09 6.73 -15.77
CA LEU A 142 1.30 5.36 -16.26
C LEU A 142 0.98 5.20 -17.76
N ALA A 143 0.20 6.11 -18.33
CA ALA A 143 0.01 6.13 -19.78
C ALA A 143 1.25 6.63 -20.56
N ALA A 144 2.13 7.39 -19.91
CA ALA A 144 3.32 8.01 -20.52
C ALA A 144 4.65 7.44 -19.97
N ALA A 145 4.66 6.90 -18.78
CA ALA A 145 5.83 6.38 -18.08
C ALA A 145 5.77 4.86 -17.91
N ARG A 146 6.92 4.22 -17.68
CA ARG A 146 7.02 2.77 -17.43
C ARG A 146 6.50 2.37 -16.06
N GLY A 147 6.54 3.30 -15.11
CA GLY A 147 6.07 3.11 -13.75
C GLY A 147 6.17 4.40 -12.94
N ALA A 148 5.73 4.36 -11.70
CA ALA A 148 5.83 5.49 -10.79
C ALA A 148 6.39 5.08 -9.43
N VAL A 149 7.03 6.02 -8.75
CA VAL A 149 7.56 5.86 -7.39
C VAL A 149 6.89 6.89 -6.48
N PHE A 150 6.49 6.48 -5.28
CA PHE A 150 5.89 7.37 -4.28
C PHE A 150 6.31 6.97 -2.86
N ASN A 151 6.01 7.80 -1.88
CA ASN A 151 6.45 7.60 -0.50
C ASN A 151 5.71 6.48 0.28
N GLY A 152 4.74 5.82 -0.28
CA GLY A 152 3.99 4.74 0.39
C GLY A 152 3.08 5.17 1.56
N ILE A 153 3.34 6.29 2.24
CA ILE A 153 2.56 6.75 3.39
C ILE A 153 1.23 7.37 2.93
N PRO A 154 0.10 7.05 3.58
CA PRO A 154 -1.17 7.68 3.23
C PRO A 154 -1.13 9.19 3.43
N PRO A 155 -1.66 10.00 2.49
CA PRO A 155 -1.69 11.45 2.60
C PRO A 155 -2.89 11.90 3.44
N TYR A 156 -2.95 11.53 4.71
CA TYR A 156 -4.08 11.89 5.56
C TYR A 156 -4.10 13.35 5.95
N ASP A 157 -2.94 13.97 6.18
CA ASP A 157 -2.82 15.39 6.56
C ASP A 157 -3.80 15.78 7.66
N LEU A 158 -4.80 16.64 7.34
CA LEU A 158 -5.83 17.08 8.29
C LEU A 158 -6.84 15.99 8.69
N TRP A 159 -6.86 14.86 8.01
CA TRP A 159 -7.76 13.73 8.28
C TRP A 159 -7.12 12.67 9.19
N GLU A 160 -5.93 12.93 9.70
CA GLU A 160 -5.27 12.02 10.62
C GLU A 160 -6.03 11.94 11.95
N HIS A 161 -6.56 10.76 12.24
CA HIS A 161 -7.24 10.51 13.50
C HIS A 161 -6.23 10.22 14.62
N PRO A 162 -6.43 10.80 15.83
CA PRO A 162 -5.66 10.38 16.98
C PRO A 162 -5.79 8.86 17.20
N PRO A 163 -4.69 8.13 17.43
CA PRO A 163 -4.76 6.70 17.70
C PRO A 163 -5.42 6.43 19.06
N ALA A 164 -6.02 5.25 19.22
CA ALA A 164 -6.64 4.83 20.47
C ALA A 164 -5.63 4.73 21.62
N VAL A 165 -4.38 4.41 21.30
CA VAL A 165 -3.29 4.29 22.27
C VAL A 165 -2.06 5.03 21.76
N GLY A 166 -1.44 5.83 22.64
CA GLY A 166 -0.24 6.61 22.32
C GLY A 166 -0.52 7.80 21.38
N LYS A 167 0.52 8.27 20.70
CA LYS A 167 0.48 9.43 19.79
C LYS A 167 0.99 9.11 18.38
N ILE A 168 1.69 7.98 18.20
CA ILE A 168 2.25 7.59 16.90
C ILE A 168 1.11 7.13 15.99
N PRO A 169 1.04 7.58 14.72
CA PRO A 169 0.06 7.10 13.77
C PRO A 169 0.14 5.57 13.62
N PRO A 170 -0.99 4.85 13.60
CA PRO A 170 -0.98 3.39 13.48
C PRO A 170 -0.67 2.89 12.06
N HIS A 171 -0.67 3.78 11.08
CA HIS A 171 -0.41 3.49 9.68
C HIS A 171 0.98 3.97 9.24
N GLY A 172 1.52 3.29 8.26
CA GLY A 172 2.78 3.64 7.62
C GLY A 172 2.73 3.31 6.13
N SER A 173 3.87 2.89 5.57
CA SER A 173 4.02 2.69 4.13
C SER A 173 3.32 1.43 3.58
N ASP A 174 3.12 0.42 4.39
CA ASP A 174 2.35 -0.76 3.97
C ASP A 174 0.87 -0.39 3.79
N ALA A 175 0.32 0.39 4.73
CA ALA A 175 -1.05 0.88 4.67
C ALA A 175 -1.30 1.77 3.45
N GLY A 176 -0.44 2.73 3.18
CA GLY A 176 -0.61 3.61 2.03
C GLY A 176 -0.49 2.89 0.71
N SER A 177 0.46 1.97 0.59
CA SER A 177 0.60 1.14 -0.61
C SER A 177 -0.61 0.22 -0.81
N TYR A 178 -1.14 -0.37 0.26
CA TYR A 178 -2.38 -1.13 0.21
C TYR A 178 -3.56 -0.26 -0.27
N LEU A 179 -3.73 0.95 0.29
CA LEU A 179 -4.81 1.86 -0.06
C LEU A 179 -4.73 2.32 -1.54
N VAL A 180 -3.53 2.56 -2.07
CA VAL A 180 -3.33 2.80 -3.50
C VAL A 180 -3.83 1.60 -4.31
N GLY A 181 -3.46 0.39 -3.90
CA GLY A 181 -3.94 -0.84 -4.53
C GLY A 181 -5.46 -0.95 -4.50
N GLU A 182 -6.09 -0.72 -3.36
CA GLU A 182 -7.54 -0.80 -3.17
C GLU A 182 -8.28 0.25 -4.00
N VAL A 183 -7.84 1.53 -3.99
CA VAL A 183 -8.48 2.62 -4.76
C VAL A 183 -8.47 2.33 -6.26
N PHE A 184 -7.36 1.84 -6.79
CA PHE A 184 -7.24 1.56 -8.22
C PHE A 184 -7.71 0.15 -8.63
N GLY A 185 -7.97 -0.72 -7.68
CA GLY A 185 -8.31 -2.12 -7.94
C GLY A 185 -7.15 -2.91 -8.53
N ALA A 186 -5.96 -2.72 -7.97
CA ALA A 186 -4.73 -3.34 -8.43
C ALA A 186 -4.83 -4.87 -8.50
N ARG A 187 -4.01 -5.45 -9.39
CA ARG A 187 -3.88 -6.90 -9.55
C ARG A 187 -3.18 -7.53 -8.36
N ASN A 188 -2.07 -6.92 -7.94
CA ASN A 188 -1.25 -7.38 -6.83
C ASN A 188 -0.87 -6.21 -5.92
N VAL A 189 -0.77 -6.49 -4.62
CA VAL A 189 -0.08 -5.65 -3.63
C VAL A 189 1.00 -6.51 -2.98
N ILE A 190 2.26 -6.19 -3.23
CA ILE A 190 3.43 -6.96 -2.82
C ILE A 190 4.24 -6.13 -1.84
N LEU A 191 4.44 -6.66 -0.63
CA LEU A 191 5.25 -6.04 0.42
C LEU A 191 6.61 -6.73 0.47
N ILE A 192 7.67 -6.00 0.13
CA ILE A 192 9.04 -6.48 0.12
C ILE A 192 9.68 -6.21 1.49
N LYS A 193 10.06 -7.27 2.18
CA LYS A 193 10.70 -7.24 3.50
C LYS A 193 11.99 -8.06 3.48
N ASP A 194 12.62 -8.24 4.63
CA ASP A 194 13.83 -9.04 4.84
C ASP A 194 13.54 -10.39 5.52
N VAL A 195 12.33 -10.87 5.38
CA VAL A 195 11.85 -12.16 5.92
C VAL A 195 11.15 -12.96 4.83
N ASP A 196 11.25 -14.28 4.88
CA ASP A 196 10.68 -15.17 3.85
C ASP A 196 9.15 -15.14 3.81
N GLY A 197 8.51 -14.61 4.84
CA GLY A 197 7.07 -14.47 5.00
C GLY A 197 6.69 -14.42 6.46
N LEU A 198 5.50 -14.91 6.77
CA LEU A 198 5.00 -15.03 8.15
C LEU A 198 5.42 -16.35 8.78
N TYR A 199 5.64 -16.30 10.07
CA TYR A 199 5.90 -17.46 10.92
C TYR A 199 4.97 -17.44 12.13
N SER A 200 4.77 -18.60 12.77
CA SER A 200 3.95 -18.72 13.97
C SER A 200 4.53 -18.01 15.20
N ALA A 201 5.84 -17.70 15.18
CA ALA A 201 6.59 -16.90 16.12
C ALA A 201 7.82 -16.32 15.42
N ASP A 202 8.62 -15.48 16.07
CA ASP A 202 9.88 -14.99 15.50
C ASP A 202 10.89 -16.15 15.34
N PRO A 203 11.27 -16.55 14.11
CA PRO A 203 12.19 -17.68 13.89
C PRO A 203 13.60 -17.42 14.41
N LYS A 204 13.97 -16.19 14.72
CA LYS A 204 15.27 -15.85 15.33
C LYS A 204 15.35 -16.22 16.82
N THR A 205 14.22 -16.18 17.49
CA THR A 205 14.10 -16.49 18.93
C THR A 205 13.43 -17.83 19.19
N HIS A 206 12.66 -18.33 18.21
CA HIS A 206 11.90 -19.58 18.28
C HIS A 206 12.24 -20.45 17.04
N PRO A 207 13.28 -21.29 17.12
CA PRO A 207 13.69 -22.14 16.00
C PRO A 207 12.61 -23.11 15.49
N GLU A 208 11.62 -23.41 16.34
CA GLU A 208 10.45 -24.24 16.02
C GLU A 208 9.33 -23.49 15.30
N ALA A 209 9.48 -22.17 15.07
CA ALA A 209 8.46 -21.38 14.41
C ALA A 209 8.13 -21.91 13.00
N ALA A 210 6.87 -22.25 12.79
CA ALA A 210 6.40 -22.78 11.52
C ALA A 210 6.14 -21.65 10.51
N PHE A 211 6.58 -21.82 9.29
CA PHE A 211 6.29 -20.91 8.18
C PHE A 211 4.81 -20.99 7.78
N ILE A 212 4.19 -19.84 7.53
CA ILE A 212 2.76 -19.71 7.19
C ILE A 212 2.67 -19.21 5.72
N PRO A 213 2.43 -20.08 4.74
CA PRO A 213 2.38 -19.68 3.33
C PRO A 213 1.11 -18.94 2.92
N ASP A 214 -0.01 -19.19 3.62
CA ASP A 214 -1.32 -18.58 3.32
C ASP A 214 -2.13 -18.46 4.60
N ILE A 215 -2.76 -17.31 4.83
CA ILE A 215 -3.56 -17.06 6.03
C ILE A 215 -4.63 -15.99 5.75
N ARG A 216 -5.76 -16.04 6.48
CA ARG A 216 -6.73 -14.95 6.49
C ARG A 216 -6.31 -13.84 7.45
N ALA A 217 -6.56 -12.59 7.08
CA ALA A 217 -6.24 -11.43 7.93
C ALA A 217 -6.90 -11.52 9.31
N GLY A 218 -8.15 -11.99 9.38
CA GLY A 218 -8.86 -12.19 10.65
C GLY A 218 -8.21 -13.26 11.54
N GLU A 219 -7.74 -14.36 10.95
CA GLU A 219 -7.02 -15.42 11.68
C GLU A 219 -5.68 -14.90 12.18
N LEU A 220 -4.93 -14.17 11.33
CA LEU A 220 -3.65 -13.58 11.71
C LEU A 220 -3.80 -12.58 12.87
N MET A 221 -4.84 -11.73 12.86
CA MET A 221 -5.14 -10.83 13.98
C MET A 221 -5.49 -11.59 15.26
N ALA A 222 -6.19 -12.72 15.15
CA ALA A 222 -6.55 -13.55 16.31
C ALA A 222 -5.34 -14.24 16.96
N MET A 223 -4.27 -14.47 16.21
CA MET A 223 -3.01 -15.06 16.72
C MET A 223 -2.27 -14.13 17.68
N LYS A 224 -2.52 -12.82 17.63
CA LYS A 224 -1.89 -11.81 18.52
C LYS A 224 -0.37 -11.95 18.62
N LEU A 225 0.28 -12.16 17.48
CA LEU A 225 1.74 -12.29 17.40
C LEU A 225 2.42 -11.02 17.93
N GLU A 226 3.47 -11.16 18.72
CA GLU A 226 4.23 -10.04 19.29
C GLU A 226 4.90 -9.19 18.20
N THR A 227 5.33 -9.83 17.12
CA THR A 227 5.97 -9.16 15.98
C THR A 227 5.28 -9.54 14.68
N LEU A 228 4.97 -8.53 13.88
CA LEU A 228 4.42 -8.70 12.53
C LEU A 228 5.29 -7.97 11.52
N PRO A 229 5.65 -8.59 10.39
CA PRO A 229 6.37 -7.93 9.31
C PRO A 229 5.47 -7.04 8.44
N VAL A 230 4.20 -6.93 8.77
CA VAL A 230 3.18 -6.07 8.13
C VAL A 230 2.49 -5.20 9.17
N GLU A 231 2.13 -3.99 8.79
CA GLU A 231 1.40 -3.08 9.69
C GLU A 231 0.03 -3.64 10.07
N PRO A 232 -0.33 -3.71 11.38
CA PRO A 232 -1.60 -4.29 11.82
C PRO A 232 -2.83 -3.67 11.16
N VAL A 233 -2.80 -2.35 10.90
CA VAL A 233 -3.91 -1.64 10.24
C VAL A 233 -4.19 -2.17 8.82
N VAL A 234 -3.19 -2.72 8.13
CA VAL A 234 -3.38 -3.34 6.81
C VAL A 234 -4.28 -4.57 6.91
N LEU A 235 -4.17 -5.34 7.99
CA LEU A 235 -5.03 -6.51 8.23
C LEU A 235 -6.48 -6.08 8.42
N GLU A 236 -6.72 -5.01 9.18
CA GLU A 236 -8.06 -4.44 9.37
C GLU A 236 -8.65 -3.92 8.06
N LEU A 237 -7.86 -3.20 7.27
CA LEU A 237 -8.26 -2.71 5.96
C LEU A 237 -8.60 -3.88 5.02
N LEU A 238 -7.78 -4.92 5.01
CA LEU A 238 -7.94 -6.09 4.16
C LEU A 238 -9.24 -6.85 4.46
N THR A 239 -9.66 -6.97 5.73
CA THR A 239 -10.94 -7.60 6.10
C THR A 239 -12.15 -6.87 5.51
N ARG A 240 -12.02 -5.57 5.22
CA ARG A 240 -13.08 -4.72 4.66
C ARG A 240 -12.90 -4.44 3.16
N SER A 241 -11.93 -5.06 2.53
CA SER A 241 -11.56 -4.80 1.13
C SER A 241 -12.72 -5.05 0.16
N LYS A 242 -12.79 -4.24 -0.90
CA LYS A 242 -13.74 -4.42 -1.99
C LYS A 242 -13.06 -4.95 -3.25
N LEU A 243 -11.87 -4.47 -3.55
CA LEU A 243 -11.17 -4.71 -4.81
C LEU A 243 -9.91 -5.57 -4.66
N VAL A 244 -9.06 -5.31 -3.67
CA VAL A 244 -7.83 -6.07 -3.40
C VAL A 244 -8.08 -7.10 -2.31
N LYS A 245 -8.22 -8.35 -2.69
CA LYS A 245 -8.60 -9.46 -1.79
C LYS A 245 -7.42 -10.16 -1.12
N SER A 246 -6.21 -9.81 -1.48
CA SER A 246 -5.00 -10.36 -0.85
C SER A 246 -3.82 -9.44 -1.02
N ILE A 247 -2.88 -9.55 -0.09
CA ILE A 247 -1.54 -8.98 -0.18
C ILE A 247 -0.51 -10.11 -0.11
N ARG A 248 0.67 -9.86 -0.64
CA ARG A 248 1.77 -10.82 -0.61
C ARG A 248 2.97 -10.23 0.10
N LEU A 249 3.54 -10.97 1.04
CA LEU A 249 4.76 -10.64 1.76
C LEU A 249 5.91 -11.50 1.23
N ILE A 250 6.99 -10.88 0.76
CA ILE A 250 8.14 -11.59 0.19
C ILE A 250 9.47 -11.09 0.78
N ASN A 251 10.48 -11.96 0.73
CA ASN A 251 11.86 -11.60 1.04
C ASN A 251 12.55 -10.97 -0.17
N GLY A 252 12.83 -9.66 -0.08
CA GLY A 252 13.54 -8.92 -1.14
C GLY A 252 15.05 -9.18 -1.18
N LEU A 253 15.62 -9.86 -0.18
CA LEU A 253 17.04 -10.24 -0.17
C LEU A 253 17.30 -11.50 -1.00
N VAL A 254 16.25 -12.20 -1.41
CA VAL A 254 16.32 -13.39 -2.25
C VAL A 254 15.95 -13.02 -3.68
N ARG A 255 16.92 -13.08 -4.59
CA ARG A 255 16.71 -12.76 -6.01
C ARG A 255 15.66 -13.66 -6.65
N GLY A 256 14.82 -13.10 -7.50
CA GLY A 256 13.75 -13.79 -8.21
C GLY A 256 12.41 -13.81 -7.45
N ASN A 257 12.37 -13.45 -6.18
CA ASN A 257 11.14 -13.49 -5.40
C ASN A 257 10.10 -12.46 -5.89
N LEU A 258 10.53 -11.26 -6.27
CA LEU A 258 9.61 -10.28 -6.84
C LEU A 258 9.07 -10.75 -8.19
N THR A 259 9.93 -11.27 -9.06
CA THR A 259 9.54 -11.83 -10.37
C THR A 259 8.51 -12.94 -10.22
N LYS A 260 8.75 -13.89 -9.31
CA LYS A 260 7.80 -14.97 -9.00
C LYS A 260 6.47 -14.42 -8.46
N ALA A 261 6.54 -13.45 -7.55
CA ALA A 261 5.35 -12.83 -6.99
C ALA A 261 4.50 -12.10 -8.05
N LEU A 262 5.13 -11.38 -8.97
CA LEU A 262 4.48 -10.71 -10.10
C LEU A 262 3.84 -11.72 -11.08
N ALA A 263 4.51 -12.83 -11.34
CA ALA A 263 4.00 -13.93 -12.15
C ALA A 263 2.86 -14.71 -11.47
N GLY A 264 2.61 -14.48 -10.17
CA GLY A 264 1.57 -15.18 -9.41
C GLY A 264 2.00 -16.53 -8.84
N GLU A 265 3.29 -16.85 -8.89
CA GLU A 265 3.84 -18.08 -8.32
C GLU A 265 3.78 -18.07 -6.78
N ASN A 266 3.85 -19.25 -6.19
CA ASN A 266 3.86 -19.41 -4.74
C ASN A 266 5.22 -19.03 -4.17
N VAL A 267 5.34 -17.82 -3.63
CA VAL A 267 6.52 -17.30 -2.96
C VAL A 267 6.09 -16.41 -1.78
N GLY A 268 6.77 -16.51 -0.66
CA GLY A 268 6.43 -15.77 0.54
C GLY A 268 5.12 -16.19 1.19
N THR A 269 4.44 -15.26 1.84
CA THR A 269 3.12 -15.47 2.46
C THR A 269 2.05 -14.67 1.73
N ILE A 270 0.91 -15.29 1.47
CA ILE A 270 -0.31 -14.62 1.00
C ILE A 270 -1.22 -14.37 2.20
N ILE A 271 -1.59 -13.11 2.44
CA ILE A 271 -2.59 -12.75 3.45
C ILE A 271 -3.87 -12.36 2.72
N ARG A 272 -4.98 -13.04 3.03
CA ARG A 272 -6.28 -12.87 2.36
C ARG A 272 -7.28 -12.11 3.22
N SER A 273 -8.28 -11.50 2.57
CA SER A 273 -9.43 -10.87 3.23
C SER A 273 -10.32 -11.88 3.95
#